data_9533df251482a0f0ac5bd3e5f212958e
#
_entry.id   9533df251482a0f0ac5bd3e5f212958e
#
_cell.length_a   1.000
_cell.length_b   1.000
_cell.length_c   1.000
_cell.angle_alpha   90.00
_cell.angle_beta   90.00
_cell.angle_gamma   90.00
#
_symmetry.space_group_name_H-M   'P 1'
#
loop_
_entity.id
_entity.type
_entity.pdbx_description
1 polymer ?
#
loop_
_entity_poly.entity_id
_entity_poly.type
_entity_poly.pdbx_seq_one_letter_code
_entity_poly.pdbx_strand_id
1 'polypeptide(L)'
;MKYDYMPIFTGPQGIGKSTFLRILGKDWFSDSLTSFEGKEAAELIQGTWINEVGELTAMTKQETNAVKQFLSKTDDIYRAAYGRRTNKYPRRCVFFGTSNEEEFLKDMTGNRRFWPVDVGVHPEKKSVWQDLPQEVDQIWAEAYTYWILGEPLYMTKEEEQLAEEMQESHREASGKEGLIREFLERLIPTNWNQLSLSSRRQYFAGNLRLPEGTELVKRDKVCAIEVWTECFNGEVRFMKKTDSMEINSILASMKGWKRNKNVRRYGPHGVQKGFERV
;
A
#
# COMPACT_ATOMS: atom_id res chain seq x y z
N MET A 1 -11.64 21.46 5.47
CA MET A 1 -12.26 20.18 5.12
C MET A 1 -11.17 19.12 5.12
N LYS A 2 -11.46 17.88 5.52
CA LYS A 2 -10.47 16.81 5.50
C LYS A 2 -10.81 15.84 4.37
N TYR A 3 -9.87 15.69 3.41
CA TYR A 3 -9.93 14.71 2.35
C TYR A 3 -8.53 14.14 2.20
N ASP A 4 -8.32 12.92 2.68
CA ASP A 4 -7.01 12.26 2.73
C ASP A 4 -6.87 11.08 1.74
N TYR A 5 -7.74 11.02 0.76
CA TYR A 5 -7.65 10.11 -0.36
C TYR A 5 -6.90 10.74 -1.54
N MET A 6 -6.23 9.90 -2.29
CA MET A 6 -5.53 10.24 -3.52
C MET A 6 -5.92 9.21 -4.59
N PRO A 7 -6.87 9.54 -5.49
CA PRO A 7 -7.12 8.70 -6.65
C PRO A 7 -5.86 8.57 -7.50
N ILE A 8 -5.55 7.36 -7.97
CA ILE A 8 -4.37 7.06 -8.76
C ILE A 8 -4.82 6.42 -10.07
N PHE A 9 -4.67 7.16 -11.16
CA PHE A 9 -5.00 6.65 -12.48
C PHE A 9 -3.91 5.71 -12.97
N THR A 10 -4.25 4.43 -13.11
CA THR A 10 -3.39 3.36 -13.59
C THR A 10 -3.75 2.97 -15.01
N GLY A 11 -2.76 2.79 -15.88
CA GLY A 11 -3.00 2.35 -17.25
C GLY A 11 -1.88 2.77 -18.21
N PRO A 12 -1.99 2.39 -19.50
CA PRO A 12 -0.94 2.62 -20.48
C PRO A 12 -0.50 4.08 -20.61
N GLN A 13 0.73 4.28 -21.01
CA GLN A 13 1.25 5.61 -21.31
C GLN A 13 0.51 6.21 -22.51
N GLY A 14 0.28 7.52 -22.48
CA GLY A 14 -0.29 8.25 -23.60
C GLY A 14 -1.83 8.26 -23.68
N ILE A 15 -2.56 7.58 -22.80
CA ILE A 15 -4.04 7.55 -22.81
C ILE A 15 -4.70 8.80 -22.22
N GLY A 16 -3.94 9.82 -21.85
CA GLY A 16 -4.50 11.11 -21.44
C GLY A 16 -4.69 11.31 -19.94
N LYS A 17 -4.11 10.50 -19.05
CA LYS A 17 -4.24 10.63 -17.57
C LYS A 17 -3.95 12.04 -17.07
N SER A 18 -2.75 12.54 -17.31
CA SER A 18 -2.34 13.91 -16.91
C SER A 18 -3.09 14.99 -17.67
N THR A 19 -3.44 14.73 -18.94
CA THR A 19 -4.27 15.65 -19.75
C THR A 19 -5.65 15.83 -19.13
N PHE A 20 -6.27 14.74 -18.68
CA PHE A 20 -7.55 14.77 -17.97
C PHE A 20 -7.48 15.67 -16.73
N LEU A 21 -6.47 15.47 -15.88
CA LEU A 21 -6.29 16.25 -14.66
C LEU A 21 -6.03 17.72 -14.92
N ARG A 22 -5.24 18.02 -15.94
CA ARG A 22 -4.96 19.41 -16.37
C ARG A 22 -6.20 20.13 -16.87
N ILE A 23 -7.00 19.47 -17.70
CA ILE A 23 -8.25 20.06 -18.21
C ILE A 23 -9.24 20.26 -17.06
N LEU A 24 -9.36 19.27 -16.17
CA LEU A 24 -10.23 19.35 -14.99
C LEU A 24 -9.82 20.47 -14.04
N GLY A 25 -8.52 20.63 -13.79
CA GLY A 25 -7.98 21.63 -12.86
C GLY A 25 -7.90 23.04 -13.42
N LYS A 26 -7.94 23.21 -14.76
CA LYS A 26 -7.79 24.51 -15.43
C LYS A 26 -6.58 25.30 -14.90
N ASP A 27 -6.76 26.58 -14.58
CA ASP A 27 -5.73 27.47 -14.02
C ASP A 27 -5.30 27.06 -12.58
N TRP A 28 -6.03 26.18 -11.92
CA TRP A 28 -5.74 25.68 -10.58
C TRP A 28 -5.13 24.27 -10.57
N PHE A 29 -4.65 23.79 -11.71
CA PHE A 29 -3.87 22.57 -11.85
C PHE A 29 -2.40 22.82 -11.57
N SER A 30 -1.73 21.87 -10.92
CA SER A 30 -0.27 21.84 -10.78
C SER A 30 0.26 20.41 -10.82
N ASP A 31 1.36 20.22 -11.54
CA ASP A 31 2.19 19.02 -11.58
C ASP A 31 3.61 19.29 -11.01
N SER A 32 3.77 20.42 -10.31
CA SER A 32 5.08 20.91 -9.86
C SER A 32 5.54 20.33 -8.52
N LEU A 33 4.74 19.47 -7.90
CA LEU A 33 5.05 18.90 -6.58
C LEU A 33 6.04 17.74 -6.70
N THR A 34 7.31 18.03 -6.39
CA THR A 34 8.42 17.06 -6.47
C THR A 34 8.86 16.52 -5.12
N SER A 35 8.42 17.12 -4.02
CA SER A 35 8.72 16.73 -2.64
C SER A 35 7.47 16.85 -1.77
N PHE A 36 7.39 16.03 -0.74
CA PHE A 36 6.26 15.99 0.21
C PHE A 36 6.67 16.43 1.61
N GLU A 37 7.84 17.02 1.73
CA GLU A 37 8.41 17.44 3.01
C GLU A 37 8.75 18.93 2.99
N GLY A 38 8.78 19.50 4.18
CA GLY A 38 9.25 20.87 4.38
C GLY A 38 8.25 21.96 4.00
N LYS A 39 8.77 23.17 3.96
CA LYS A 39 8.03 24.39 3.67
C LYS A 39 7.72 24.52 2.17
N GLU A 40 8.65 24.12 1.34
CA GLU A 40 8.59 24.25 -0.12
C GLU A 40 7.38 23.49 -0.69
N ALA A 41 7.17 22.25 -0.23
CA ALA A 41 6.01 21.45 -0.61
C ALA A 41 4.68 22.13 -0.23
N ALA A 42 4.65 22.79 0.94
CA ALA A 42 3.47 23.51 1.40
C ALA A 42 3.23 24.81 0.63
N GLU A 43 4.27 25.47 0.12
CA GLU A 43 4.15 26.66 -0.72
C GLU A 43 3.67 26.32 -2.14
N LEU A 44 4.14 25.22 -2.73
CA LEU A 44 3.79 24.79 -4.09
C LEU A 44 2.29 24.48 -4.26
N ILE A 45 1.61 24.06 -3.22
CA ILE A 45 0.17 23.75 -3.28
C ILE A 45 -0.73 24.96 -3.00
N GLN A 46 -0.16 26.14 -2.75
CA GLN A 46 -0.97 27.34 -2.55
C GLN A 46 -1.53 27.86 -3.88
N GLY A 47 -2.82 28.12 -3.88
CA GLY A 47 -3.51 28.60 -5.10
C GLY A 47 -3.89 27.51 -6.08
N THR A 48 -3.63 26.23 -5.76
CA THR A 48 -4.01 25.09 -6.58
C THR A 48 -5.25 24.36 -6.00
N TRP A 49 -6.00 23.68 -6.87
CA TRP A 49 -7.11 22.80 -6.47
C TRP A 49 -6.79 21.35 -6.76
N ILE A 50 -6.15 21.07 -7.89
CA ILE A 50 -5.76 19.73 -8.33
C ILE A 50 -4.24 19.69 -8.46
N ASN A 51 -3.62 18.81 -7.67
CA ASN A 51 -2.18 18.55 -7.77
C ASN A 51 -1.95 17.12 -8.27
N GLU A 52 -1.22 16.99 -9.36
CA GLU A 52 -0.80 15.69 -9.88
C GLU A 52 0.53 15.29 -9.25
N VAL A 53 0.60 14.05 -8.82
CA VAL A 53 1.81 13.37 -8.38
C VAL A 53 2.11 12.29 -9.42
N GLY A 54 3.04 12.58 -10.30
CA GLY A 54 3.45 11.66 -11.35
C GLY A 54 4.40 10.56 -10.84
N GLU A 55 4.54 9.51 -11.64
CA GLU A 55 5.56 8.47 -11.48
C GLU A 55 5.64 7.82 -10.10
N LEU A 56 4.50 7.45 -9.52
CA LEU A 56 4.42 6.83 -8.19
C LEU A 56 5.26 5.55 -8.07
N THR A 57 5.44 4.83 -9.15
CA THR A 57 6.27 3.62 -9.24
C THR A 57 7.74 3.86 -8.93
N ALA A 58 8.26 5.05 -9.25
CA ALA A 58 9.63 5.42 -8.96
C ALA A 58 9.89 5.73 -7.48
N MET A 59 8.83 5.94 -6.68
CA MET A 59 8.95 6.32 -5.28
C MET A 59 9.50 5.18 -4.42
N THR A 60 10.41 5.53 -3.54
CA THR A 60 10.88 4.67 -2.47
C THR A 60 9.80 4.52 -1.38
N LYS A 61 9.94 3.50 -0.52
CA LYS A 61 9.05 3.33 0.64
C LYS A 61 9.04 4.55 1.58
N GLN A 62 10.18 5.24 1.71
CA GLN A 62 10.28 6.44 2.55
C GLN A 62 9.48 7.60 1.94
N GLU A 63 9.60 7.82 0.65
CA GLU A 63 8.82 8.84 -0.09
C GLU A 63 7.33 8.54 -0.05
N THR A 64 6.92 7.27 -0.23
CA THR A 64 5.53 6.85 -0.08
C THR A 64 4.98 7.19 1.31
N ASN A 65 5.75 7.01 2.37
CA ASN A 65 5.35 7.39 3.72
C ASN A 65 5.26 8.92 3.91
N ALA A 66 6.16 9.69 3.29
CA ALA A 66 6.09 11.15 3.28
C ALA A 66 4.82 11.63 2.57
N VAL A 67 4.47 11.03 1.41
CA VAL A 67 3.19 11.28 0.73
C VAL A 67 1.99 11.01 1.65
N LYS A 68 1.94 9.84 2.29
CA LYS A 68 0.85 9.45 3.21
C LYS A 68 0.69 10.47 4.36
N GLN A 69 1.79 10.94 4.92
CA GLN A 69 1.77 11.97 5.96
C GLN A 69 1.33 13.32 5.41
N PHE A 70 1.81 13.69 4.23
CA PHE A 70 1.46 14.94 3.58
C PHE A 70 -0.03 15.00 3.23
N LEU A 71 -0.59 13.94 2.66
CA LEU A 71 -2.02 13.84 2.33
C LEU A 71 -2.94 14.03 3.55
N SER A 72 -2.50 13.56 4.73
CA SER A 72 -3.31 13.58 5.95
C SER A 72 -3.39 14.93 6.65
N LYS A 73 -2.61 15.93 6.21
CA LYS A 73 -2.64 17.26 6.80
C LYS A 73 -3.90 18.02 6.37
N THR A 74 -4.53 18.70 7.31
CA THR A 74 -5.64 19.62 7.04
C THR A 74 -5.17 21.05 6.82
N ASP A 75 -4.00 21.36 7.36
CA ASP A 75 -3.40 22.68 7.36
C ASP A 75 -1.89 22.56 7.20
N ASP A 76 -1.29 23.54 6.56
CA ASP A 76 0.16 23.73 6.51
C ASP A 76 0.55 24.93 7.33
N ILE A 77 1.56 24.76 8.19
CA ILE A 77 2.02 25.81 9.11
C ILE A 77 3.46 26.16 8.73
N TYR A 78 3.65 27.33 8.16
CA TYR A 78 4.97 27.81 7.76
C TYR A 78 5.03 29.34 7.75
N ARG A 79 6.26 29.87 7.64
CA ARG A 79 6.51 31.29 7.45
C ARG A 79 6.74 31.54 5.96
N ALA A 80 5.85 32.29 5.32
CA ALA A 80 6.01 32.69 3.93
C ALA A 80 7.31 33.50 3.72
N ALA A 81 7.82 33.53 2.50
CA ALA A 81 8.96 34.36 2.15
C ALA A 81 8.68 35.83 2.55
N TYR A 82 9.64 36.47 3.19
CA TYR A 82 9.53 37.82 3.75
C TYR A 82 8.46 38.01 4.87
N GLY A 83 7.76 36.95 5.25
CA GLY A 83 6.82 36.99 6.34
C GLY A 83 7.50 37.17 7.71
N ARG A 84 6.90 37.93 8.62
CA ARG A 84 7.42 38.15 9.97
C ARG A 84 7.04 37.05 10.96
N ARG A 85 5.95 36.33 10.70
CA ARG A 85 5.36 35.30 11.59
C ARG A 85 5.02 34.03 10.81
N THR A 86 4.98 32.92 11.51
CA THR A 86 4.41 31.66 11.03
C THR A 86 2.90 31.79 10.96
N ASN A 87 2.31 31.42 9.85
CA ASN A 87 0.87 31.43 9.62
C ASN A 87 0.37 30.01 9.32
N LYS A 88 -0.92 29.83 9.54
CA LYS A 88 -1.65 28.62 9.25
C LYS A 88 -2.39 28.78 7.93
N TYR A 89 -2.16 27.86 7.00
CA TYR A 89 -2.75 27.81 5.67
C TYR A 89 -3.63 26.58 5.55
N PRO A 90 -4.97 26.73 5.64
CA PRO A 90 -5.88 25.59 5.44
C PRO A 90 -5.76 25.04 4.02
N ARG A 91 -5.72 23.72 3.89
CA ARG A 91 -5.66 23.06 2.59
C ARG A 91 -6.97 23.21 1.83
N ARG A 92 -6.86 23.51 0.55
CA ARG A 92 -7.98 23.70 -0.39
C ARG A 92 -7.82 22.88 -1.65
N CYS A 93 -6.85 21.97 -1.68
CA CYS A 93 -6.50 21.16 -2.84
C CYS A 93 -6.70 19.69 -2.54
N VAL A 94 -6.83 18.91 -3.61
CA VAL A 94 -6.79 17.46 -3.64
C VAL A 94 -5.60 16.97 -4.46
N PHE A 95 -5.21 15.72 -4.25
CA PHE A 95 -4.07 15.11 -4.92
C PHE A 95 -4.54 13.94 -5.77
N PHE A 96 -3.98 13.84 -6.96
CA PHE A 96 -4.16 12.71 -7.86
C PHE A 96 -2.79 12.11 -8.16
N GLY A 97 -2.74 10.80 -8.30
CA GLY A 97 -1.56 10.10 -8.77
C GLY A 97 -1.74 9.60 -10.19
N THR A 98 -0.63 9.40 -10.88
CA THR A 98 -0.61 8.68 -12.16
C THR A 98 0.46 7.60 -12.14
N SER A 99 0.13 6.44 -12.70
CA SER A 99 1.04 5.32 -12.86
C SER A 99 0.84 4.66 -14.24
N ASN A 100 1.93 4.20 -14.83
CA ASN A 100 1.91 3.39 -16.04
C ASN A 100 2.02 1.89 -15.74
N GLU A 101 2.30 1.53 -14.50
CA GLU A 101 2.42 0.16 -14.03
C GLU A 101 1.17 -0.22 -13.23
N GLU A 102 0.75 -1.48 -13.36
CA GLU A 102 -0.38 -2.02 -12.62
C GLU A 102 0.00 -2.21 -11.14
N GLU A 103 1.19 -2.74 -10.86
CA GLU A 103 1.69 -2.94 -9.51
C GLU A 103 2.59 -1.76 -9.10
N PHE A 104 2.10 -0.88 -8.25
CA PHE A 104 2.84 0.31 -7.78
C PHE A 104 2.80 0.52 -6.27
N LEU A 105 1.95 -0.21 -5.54
CA LEU A 105 1.85 -0.09 -4.09
C LEU A 105 2.88 -0.98 -3.41
N LYS A 106 4.02 -0.42 -3.04
CA LYS A 106 5.16 -1.13 -2.41
C LYS A 106 4.98 -1.42 -0.92
N ASP A 107 4.02 -0.80 -0.27
CA ASP A 107 3.82 -0.96 1.17
C ASP A 107 2.65 -1.89 1.46
N MET A 108 2.83 -2.77 2.45
CA MET A 108 1.77 -3.69 2.90
C MET A 108 0.76 -3.03 3.84
N THR A 109 1.03 -1.78 4.27
CA THR A 109 0.19 -1.10 5.27
C THR A 109 -0.03 0.36 4.91
N GLY A 110 -1.18 0.89 5.32
CA GLY A 110 -1.46 2.32 5.19
C GLY A 110 -1.84 2.77 3.77
N ASN A 111 -2.16 1.85 2.87
CA ASN A 111 -2.56 2.16 1.49
C ASN A 111 -3.97 2.74 1.37
N ARG A 112 -4.76 2.78 2.43
CA ARG A 112 -6.14 3.30 2.44
C ARG A 112 -6.31 4.71 1.85
N ARG A 113 -5.20 5.47 1.74
CA ARG A 113 -5.20 6.80 1.13
C ARG A 113 -5.06 6.76 -0.38
N PHE A 114 -4.49 5.71 -0.90
CA PHE A 114 -4.29 5.52 -2.33
C PHE A 114 -5.49 4.77 -2.91
N TRP A 115 -6.14 5.39 -3.85
CA TRP A 115 -7.33 4.83 -4.49
C TRP A 115 -7.03 4.53 -5.96
N PRO A 116 -6.59 3.31 -6.31
CA PRO A 116 -6.34 2.93 -7.70
C PRO A 116 -7.61 3.02 -8.53
N VAL A 117 -7.48 3.59 -9.71
CA VAL A 117 -8.52 3.70 -10.73
C VAL A 117 -7.93 3.28 -12.06
N ASP A 118 -8.33 2.10 -12.54
CA ASP A 118 -7.88 1.59 -13.82
C ASP A 118 -8.51 2.34 -14.96
N VAL A 119 -7.66 2.89 -15.83
CA VAL A 119 -8.10 3.64 -17.02
C VAL A 119 -7.65 2.93 -18.29
N GLY A 120 -8.46 3.02 -19.33
CA GLY A 120 -8.20 2.30 -20.59
C GLY A 120 -8.63 0.84 -20.62
N VAL A 121 -9.35 0.36 -19.58
CA VAL A 121 -9.87 -1.02 -19.50
C VAL A 121 -11.05 -1.27 -20.44
N HIS A 122 -11.76 -0.23 -20.81
CA HIS A 122 -12.92 -0.29 -21.70
C HIS A 122 -12.70 0.60 -22.93
N PRO A 123 -13.36 0.30 -24.06
CA PRO A 123 -13.32 1.17 -25.22
C PRO A 123 -13.74 2.60 -24.87
N GLU A 124 -12.99 3.57 -25.37
CA GLU A 124 -13.27 4.99 -25.16
C GLU A 124 -14.65 5.36 -25.72
N LYS A 125 -15.47 5.99 -24.90
CA LYS A 125 -16.75 6.55 -25.32
C LYS A 125 -16.66 8.03 -25.68
N LYS A 126 -15.67 8.72 -25.10
CA LYS A 126 -15.41 10.16 -25.27
C LYS A 126 -13.90 10.41 -25.28
N SER A 127 -13.49 11.39 -26.04
CA SER A 127 -12.09 11.81 -26.12
C SER A 127 -11.74 12.80 -25.02
N VAL A 128 -10.66 12.51 -24.29
CA VAL A 128 -10.10 13.46 -23.30
C VAL A 128 -9.68 14.77 -23.96
N TRP A 129 -9.25 14.71 -25.22
CA TRP A 129 -8.75 15.90 -25.95
C TRP A 129 -9.82 16.70 -26.65
N GLN A 130 -10.92 16.08 -27.08
CA GLN A 130 -11.95 16.71 -27.88
C GLN A 130 -13.22 17.02 -27.07
N ASP A 131 -13.70 16.06 -26.29
CA ASP A 131 -14.98 16.17 -25.59
C ASP A 131 -14.82 16.80 -24.21
N LEU A 132 -13.81 16.42 -23.44
CA LEU A 132 -13.63 16.91 -22.07
C LEU A 132 -13.50 18.45 -21.97
N PRO A 133 -12.77 19.16 -22.84
CA PRO A 133 -12.73 20.63 -22.80
C PRO A 133 -14.10 21.30 -22.92
N GLN A 134 -15.04 20.65 -23.58
CA GLN A 134 -16.41 21.17 -23.77
C GLN A 134 -17.32 20.83 -22.59
N GLU A 135 -17.00 19.76 -21.84
CA GLU A 135 -17.82 19.24 -20.77
C GLU A 135 -17.33 19.62 -19.38
N VAL A 136 -16.11 20.10 -19.24
CA VAL A 136 -15.48 20.36 -17.94
C VAL A 136 -16.28 21.29 -17.04
N ASP A 137 -16.92 22.33 -17.60
CA ASP A 137 -17.74 23.26 -16.84
C ASP A 137 -19.02 22.58 -16.31
N GLN A 138 -19.60 21.67 -17.10
CA GLN A 138 -20.75 20.89 -16.67
C GLN A 138 -20.37 19.89 -15.56
N ILE A 139 -19.19 19.26 -15.65
CA ILE A 139 -18.67 18.38 -14.60
C ILE A 139 -18.51 19.15 -13.28
N TRP A 140 -17.96 20.36 -13.33
CA TRP A 140 -17.85 21.21 -12.14
C TRP A 140 -19.20 21.68 -11.60
N ALA A 141 -20.17 21.99 -12.46
CA ALA A 141 -21.51 22.37 -12.04
C ALA A 141 -22.24 21.21 -11.34
N GLU A 142 -22.08 20.00 -11.84
CA GLU A 142 -22.63 18.79 -11.21
C GLU A 142 -21.97 18.50 -9.87
N ALA A 143 -20.64 18.52 -9.80
CA ALA A 143 -19.90 18.32 -8.55
C ALA A 143 -20.28 19.38 -7.50
N TYR A 144 -20.46 20.64 -7.89
CA TYR A 144 -20.91 21.69 -6.99
C TYR A 144 -22.34 21.45 -6.47
N THR A 145 -23.21 20.91 -7.30
CA THR A 145 -24.57 20.53 -6.91
C THR A 145 -24.56 19.43 -5.85
N TYR A 146 -23.77 18.38 -6.03
CA TYR A 146 -23.59 17.33 -5.00
C TYR A 146 -23.03 17.88 -3.70
N TRP A 147 -22.04 18.77 -3.79
CA TRP A 147 -21.49 19.41 -2.59
C TRP A 147 -22.52 20.23 -1.81
N ILE A 148 -23.39 21.02 -2.50
CA ILE A 148 -24.48 21.77 -1.85
C ILE A 148 -25.50 20.83 -1.21
N LEU A 149 -25.79 19.70 -1.83
CA LEU A 149 -26.71 18.67 -1.32
C LEU A 149 -26.13 17.92 -0.13
N GLY A 150 -24.87 18.17 0.25
CA GLY A 150 -24.20 17.57 1.40
C GLY A 150 -23.65 16.18 1.14
N GLU A 151 -23.30 15.87 -0.12
CA GLU A 151 -22.63 14.61 -0.45
C GLU A 151 -21.44 14.36 0.47
N PRO A 152 -21.35 13.19 1.13
CA PRO A 152 -20.27 12.89 2.06
C PRO A 152 -18.94 12.75 1.30
N LEU A 153 -17.85 13.26 1.90
CA LEU A 153 -16.50 13.17 1.34
C LEU A 153 -15.68 12.04 2.00
N TYR A 154 -16.35 11.02 2.46
CA TYR A 154 -15.75 9.79 3.01
C TYR A 154 -16.49 8.59 2.43
N MET A 155 -15.75 7.51 2.27
CA MET A 155 -16.31 6.26 1.75
C MET A 155 -17.25 5.60 2.75
N THR A 156 -18.29 4.95 2.23
CA THR A 156 -19.08 3.97 2.97
C THR A 156 -18.22 2.73 3.26
N LYS A 157 -18.72 1.84 4.12
CA LYS A 157 -18.01 0.58 4.42
C LYS A 157 -17.87 -0.32 3.20
N GLU A 158 -18.85 -0.32 2.33
CA GLU A 158 -18.87 -1.06 1.08
C GLU A 158 -17.81 -0.51 0.10
N GLU A 159 -17.72 0.81 -0.02
CA GLU A 159 -16.71 1.47 -0.85
C GLU A 159 -15.30 1.29 -0.27
N GLU A 160 -15.13 1.32 1.06
CA GLU A 160 -13.85 1.01 1.72
C GLU A 160 -13.39 -0.42 1.38
N GLN A 161 -14.31 -1.39 1.36
CA GLN A 161 -14.00 -2.78 1.02
C GLN A 161 -13.58 -2.91 -0.44
N LEU A 162 -14.29 -2.27 -1.37
CA LEU A 162 -13.90 -2.23 -2.78
C LEU A 162 -12.53 -1.55 -2.98
N ALA A 163 -12.28 -0.46 -2.27
CA ALA A 163 -10.99 0.22 -2.30
C ALA A 163 -9.85 -0.67 -1.78
N GLU A 164 -10.09 -1.46 -0.72
CA GLU A 164 -9.12 -2.44 -0.22
C GLU A 164 -8.82 -3.55 -1.24
N GLU A 165 -9.84 -4.06 -1.94
CA GLU A 165 -9.67 -5.06 -3.01
C GLU A 165 -8.85 -4.49 -4.18
N MET A 166 -9.14 -3.26 -4.60
CA MET A 166 -8.37 -2.57 -5.63
C MET A 166 -6.92 -2.29 -5.19
N GLN A 167 -6.71 -1.87 -3.95
CA GLN A 167 -5.36 -1.68 -3.40
C GLN A 167 -4.55 -2.98 -3.37
N GLU A 168 -5.19 -4.11 -3.04
CA GLU A 168 -4.52 -5.41 -3.02
C GLU A 168 -4.16 -5.88 -4.44
N SER A 169 -5.00 -5.63 -5.44
CA SER A 169 -4.70 -5.98 -6.84
C SER A 169 -3.54 -5.17 -7.42
N HIS A 170 -3.32 -3.95 -6.91
CA HIS A 170 -2.23 -3.06 -7.35
C HIS A 170 -0.99 -3.12 -6.44
N ARG A 171 -1.00 -4.04 -5.48
CA ARG A 171 0.13 -4.23 -4.58
C ARG A 171 1.24 -5.02 -5.28
N GLU A 172 2.45 -4.47 -5.26
CA GLU A 172 3.65 -5.18 -5.72
C GLU A 172 3.83 -6.45 -4.88
N ALA A 173 3.75 -7.60 -5.54
CA ALA A 173 3.93 -8.88 -4.87
C ALA A 173 5.39 -9.07 -4.47
N SER A 174 5.67 -9.21 -3.18
CA SER A 174 7.00 -9.61 -2.74
C SER A 174 7.27 -11.04 -3.20
N GLY A 175 8.39 -11.28 -3.90
CA GLY A 175 8.81 -12.65 -4.27
C GLY A 175 8.93 -13.59 -3.05
N LYS A 176 9.07 -13.05 -1.85
CA LYS A 176 9.07 -13.80 -0.59
C LYS A 176 7.67 -14.25 -0.15
N GLU A 177 6.63 -13.56 -0.58
CA GLU A 177 5.26 -13.86 -0.17
C GLU A 177 4.79 -15.22 -0.66
N GLY A 178 5.05 -15.54 -1.93
CA GLY A 178 4.74 -16.84 -2.50
C GLY A 178 5.45 -17.98 -1.77
N LEU A 179 6.74 -17.80 -1.46
CA LEU A 179 7.54 -18.77 -0.70
C LEU A 179 7.00 -18.97 0.72
N ILE A 180 6.65 -17.87 1.39
CA ILE A 180 6.07 -17.94 2.75
C ILE A 180 4.70 -18.63 2.70
N ARG A 181 3.86 -18.35 1.71
CA ARG A 181 2.55 -18.99 1.53
C ARG A 181 2.70 -20.50 1.36
N GLU A 182 3.59 -20.95 0.46
CA GLU A 182 3.90 -22.36 0.26
C GLU A 182 4.42 -23.01 1.54
N PHE A 183 5.33 -22.34 2.25
CA PHE A 183 5.85 -22.78 3.54
C PHE A 183 4.76 -22.97 4.60
N LEU A 184 3.78 -22.05 4.66
CA LEU A 184 2.68 -22.11 5.64
C LEU A 184 1.65 -23.21 5.32
N GLU A 185 1.41 -23.48 4.04
CA GLU A 185 0.43 -24.51 3.62
C GLU A 185 1.01 -25.91 3.58
N ARG A 186 2.33 -26.06 3.58
CA ARG A 186 2.97 -27.37 3.61
C ARG A 186 2.66 -28.09 4.92
N LEU A 187 2.16 -29.32 4.79
CA LEU A 187 1.87 -30.17 5.94
C LEU A 187 3.18 -30.49 6.68
N ILE A 188 3.11 -30.61 7.99
CA ILE A 188 4.23 -30.92 8.87
C ILE A 188 3.89 -32.12 9.76
N PRO A 189 4.87 -32.95 10.18
CA PRO A 189 4.62 -34.03 11.12
C PRO A 189 4.18 -33.50 12.48
N THR A 190 3.35 -34.25 13.20
CA THR A 190 2.79 -33.88 14.51
C THR A 190 3.88 -33.60 15.56
N ASN A 191 5.05 -34.23 15.43
CA ASN A 191 6.21 -34.00 16.30
C ASN A 191 7.11 -32.83 15.87
N TRP A 192 6.62 -31.94 14.98
CA TRP A 192 7.39 -30.83 14.40
C TRP A 192 8.17 -30.01 15.42
N ASN A 193 7.54 -29.69 16.55
CA ASN A 193 8.17 -28.89 17.61
C ASN A 193 9.36 -29.57 18.30
N GLN A 194 9.53 -30.89 18.14
CA GLN A 194 10.63 -31.68 18.70
C GLN A 194 11.80 -31.84 17.71
N LEU A 195 11.56 -31.59 16.41
CA LEU A 195 12.60 -31.75 15.40
C LEU A 195 13.65 -30.62 15.50
N SER A 196 14.91 -31.03 15.28
CA SER A 196 16.03 -30.08 15.17
C SER A 196 15.87 -29.16 13.96
N LEU A 197 16.53 -28.01 13.99
CA LEU A 197 16.53 -27.11 12.83
C LEU A 197 17.07 -27.79 11.56
N SER A 198 18.11 -28.60 11.68
CA SER A 198 18.66 -29.36 10.56
C SER A 198 17.62 -30.30 9.95
N SER A 199 16.90 -31.09 10.80
CA SER A 199 15.84 -31.97 10.32
C SER A 199 14.70 -31.25 9.65
N ARG A 200 14.30 -30.10 10.17
CA ARG A 200 13.26 -29.26 9.56
C ARG A 200 13.67 -28.72 8.19
N ARG A 201 14.92 -28.24 8.05
CA ARG A 201 15.48 -27.81 6.76
C ARG A 201 15.52 -28.95 5.75
N GLN A 202 15.97 -30.14 6.16
CA GLN A 202 15.99 -31.33 5.31
C GLN A 202 14.58 -31.75 4.88
N TYR A 203 13.58 -31.59 5.74
CA TYR A 203 12.19 -31.85 5.41
C TYR A 203 11.69 -30.92 4.29
N PHE A 204 11.93 -29.63 4.40
CA PHE A 204 11.55 -28.66 3.36
C PHE A 204 12.33 -28.86 2.07
N ALA A 205 13.59 -29.29 2.14
CA ALA A 205 14.39 -29.66 0.98
C ALA A 205 13.98 -30.98 0.33
N GLY A 206 13.02 -31.73 0.92
CA GLY A 206 12.60 -33.04 0.42
C GLY A 206 13.58 -34.19 0.72
N ASN A 207 14.60 -33.92 1.53
CA ASN A 207 15.69 -34.88 1.83
C ASN A 207 15.44 -35.68 3.11
N LEU A 208 14.44 -35.36 3.90
CA LEU A 208 14.08 -36.12 5.11
C LEU A 208 12.99 -37.14 4.78
N ARG A 209 13.32 -38.43 4.90
CA ARG A 209 12.33 -39.51 4.87
C ARG A 209 11.67 -39.63 6.25
N LEU A 210 10.36 -39.41 6.27
CA LEU A 210 9.57 -39.65 7.47
C LEU A 210 9.29 -41.16 7.61
N PRO A 211 9.16 -41.69 8.85
CA PRO A 211 8.69 -43.05 9.07
C PRO A 211 7.33 -43.30 8.40
N GLU A 212 7.12 -44.55 7.94
CA GLU A 212 5.81 -44.92 7.37
C GLU A 212 4.71 -44.74 8.45
N GLY A 213 3.56 -44.17 8.01
CA GLY A 213 2.44 -43.88 8.92
C GLY A 213 2.60 -42.60 9.75
N THR A 214 3.63 -41.77 9.47
CA THR A 214 3.71 -40.45 10.13
C THR A 214 2.51 -39.59 9.80
N GLU A 215 1.76 -39.17 10.80
CA GLU A 215 0.64 -38.25 10.66
C GLU A 215 1.13 -36.82 10.32
N LEU A 216 0.57 -36.26 9.27
CA LEU A 216 0.87 -34.92 8.81
C LEU A 216 -0.30 -33.97 9.12
N VAL A 217 0.01 -32.80 9.64
CA VAL A 217 -0.97 -31.80 10.04
C VAL A 217 -0.66 -30.44 9.41
N LYS A 218 -1.66 -29.59 9.31
CA LYS A 218 -1.43 -28.19 8.95
C LYS A 218 -0.70 -27.48 10.08
N ARG A 219 0.17 -26.56 9.72
CA ARG A 219 0.88 -25.70 10.67
C ARG A 219 -0.12 -24.83 11.43
N ASP A 220 -0.06 -24.86 12.76
CA ASP A 220 -0.96 -24.11 13.66
C ASP A 220 -0.40 -22.73 14.06
N LYS A 221 0.93 -22.58 14.04
CA LYS A 221 1.63 -21.35 14.44
C LYS A 221 2.93 -21.16 13.69
N VAL A 222 3.40 -19.92 13.58
CA VAL A 222 4.64 -19.55 12.93
C VAL A 222 5.23 -18.28 13.54
N CYS A 223 6.56 -18.13 13.50
CA CYS A 223 7.23 -16.87 13.84
C CYS A 223 8.25 -16.46 12.77
N ALA A 224 8.65 -15.19 12.79
CA ALA A 224 9.54 -14.65 11.76
C ALA A 224 10.90 -15.37 11.69
N ILE A 225 11.46 -15.79 12.84
CA ILE A 225 12.73 -16.52 12.87
C ILE A 225 12.57 -17.91 12.23
N GLU A 226 11.44 -18.57 12.42
CA GLU A 226 11.12 -19.86 11.80
C GLU A 226 11.07 -19.72 10.28
N VAL A 227 10.38 -18.71 9.75
CA VAL A 227 10.37 -18.42 8.31
C VAL A 227 11.78 -18.12 7.80
N TRP A 228 12.53 -17.25 8.49
CA TRP A 228 13.89 -16.91 8.09
C TRP A 228 14.80 -18.14 7.99
N THR A 229 14.75 -19.01 8.98
CA THR A 229 15.70 -20.13 9.09
C THR A 229 15.26 -21.38 8.33
N GLU A 230 13.98 -21.63 8.22
CA GLU A 230 13.43 -22.86 7.61
C GLU A 230 12.97 -22.66 6.17
N CYS A 231 12.29 -21.53 5.87
CA CYS A 231 11.83 -21.20 4.53
C CYS A 231 12.97 -20.60 3.67
N PHE A 232 13.68 -19.61 4.21
CA PHE A 232 14.75 -18.92 3.48
C PHE A 232 16.15 -19.49 3.73
N ASN A 233 16.26 -20.52 4.56
CA ASN A 233 17.53 -21.16 4.93
C ASN A 233 18.58 -20.18 5.50
N GLY A 234 18.13 -19.04 6.06
CA GLY A 234 18.98 -18.00 6.62
C GLY A 234 19.57 -18.39 7.97
N GLU A 235 20.72 -17.81 8.33
CA GLU A 235 21.27 -17.92 9.69
C GLU A 235 20.78 -16.75 10.55
N VAL A 236 20.38 -17.04 11.80
CA VAL A 236 19.79 -16.04 12.72
C VAL A 236 20.71 -14.82 12.91
N ARG A 237 22.04 -15.04 12.97
CA ARG A 237 23.04 -13.95 13.14
C ARG A 237 23.04 -12.93 12.01
N PHE A 238 22.56 -13.29 10.83
CA PHE A 238 22.48 -12.40 9.66
C PHE A 238 21.10 -11.78 9.48
N MET A 239 20.12 -12.18 10.27
CA MET A 239 18.77 -11.63 10.22
C MET A 239 18.76 -10.19 10.71
N LYS A 240 18.52 -9.24 9.80
CA LYS A 240 18.38 -7.82 10.13
C LYS A 240 16.98 -7.53 10.67
N LYS A 241 16.84 -6.40 11.37
CA LYS A 241 15.54 -5.92 11.84
C LYS A 241 14.55 -5.71 10.67
N THR A 242 15.03 -5.26 9.54
CA THR A 242 14.25 -5.09 8.29
C THR A 242 13.67 -6.40 7.80
N ASP A 243 14.45 -7.50 7.80
CA ASP A 243 13.98 -8.82 7.38
C ASP A 243 12.87 -9.33 8.31
N SER A 244 13.06 -9.15 9.62
CA SER A 244 12.03 -9.52 10.60
C SER A 244 10.75 -8.70 10.43
N MET A 245 10.86 -7.40 10.13
CA MET A 245 9.72 -6.54 9.90
C MET A 245 8.96 -6.94 8.62
N GLU A 246 9.68 -7.22 7.53
CA GLU A 246 9.10 -7.66 6.27
C GLU A 246 8.36 -8.98 6.43
N ILE A 247 9.00 -10.01 7.01
CA ILE A 247 8.37 -11.30 7.26
C ILE A 247 7.12 -11.16 8.14
N ASN A 248 7.20 -10.39 9.22
CA ASN A 248 6.04 -10.14 10.08
C ASN A 248 4.91 -9.40 9.36
N SER A 249 5.23 -8.50 8.43
CA SER A 249 4.25 -7.79 7.60
C SER A 249 3.55 -8.76 6.65
N ILE A 250 4.31 -9.63 5.97
CA ILE A 250 3.76 -10.68 5.10
C ILE A 250 2.86 -11.63 5.89
N LEU A 251 3.30 -12.11 7.05
CA LEU A 251 2.49 -13.01 7.90
C LEU A 251 1.19 -12.34 8.38
N ALA A 252 1.22 -11.04 8.63
CA ALA A 252 0.04 -10.28 9.06
C ALA A 252 -1.00 -10.10 7.94
N SER A 253 -0.59 -10.11 6.66
CA SER A 253 -1.49 -10.01 5.50
C SER A 253 -2.03 -11.37 5.05
N MET A 254 -1.46 -12.50 5.53
CA MET A 254 -1.90 -13.83 5.13
C MET A 254 -3.29 -14.15 5.65
N LYS A 255 -4.23 -14.47 4.75
CA LYS A 255 -5.58 -14.93 5.13
C LYS A 255 -5.50 -16.19 6.02
N GLY A 256 -6.30 -16.23 7.08
CA GLY A 256 -6.33 -17.35 8.02
C GLY A 256 -5.18 -17.33 9.06
N TRP A 257 -4.43 -16.23 9.16
CA TRP A 257 -3.39 -16.06 10.17
C TRP A 257 -3.62 -14.80 11.01
N LYS A 258 -3.45 -14.94 12.32
CA LYS A 258 -3.63 -13.83 13.26
C LYS A 258 -2.43 -13.71 14.19
N ARG A 259 -2.01 -12.47 14.44
CA ARG A 259 -0.90 -12.19 15.35
C ARG A 259 -1.24 -12.57 16.78
N ASN A 260 -0.38 -13.35 17.42
CA ASN A 260 -0.50 -13.71 18.82
C ASN A 260 -0.28 -12.50 19.73
N LYS A 261 -1.18 -12.30 20.69
CA LYS A 261 -1.01 -11.27 21.73
C LYS A 261 0.14 -11.64 22.67
N ASN A 262 0.29 -12.92 22.97
CA ASN A 262 1.30 -13.47 23.90
C ASN A 262 2.44 -14.16 23.13
N VAL A 263 3.60 -14.25 23.77
CA VAL A 263 4.72 -15.06 23.28
C VAL A 263 4.38 -16.56 23.37
N ARG A 264 4.88 -17.34 22.41
CA ARG A 264 4.72 -18.80 22.34
C ARG A 264 6.07 -19.47 22.09
N ARG A 265 6.17 -20.76 22.39
CA ARG A 265 7.37 -21.56 22.08
C ARG A 265 7.27 -22.12 20.66
N TYR A 266 8.34 -21.93 19.87
CA TYR A 266 8.46 -22.36 18.47
C TYR A 266 9.61 -23.34 18.31
N GLY A 267 9.48 -24.53 18.93
CA GLY A 267 10.49 -25.59 18.87
C GLY A 267 11.91 -25.10 19.18
N PRO A 268 12.88 -25.30 18.25
CA PRO A 268 14.27 -24.90 18.45
C PRO A 268 14.48 -23.36 18.46
N HIS A 269 13.50 -22.57 18.06
CA HIS A 269 13.61 -21.11 18.03
C HIS A 269 13.24 -20.42 19.34
N GLY A 270 12.91 -21.22 20.38
CA GLY A 270 12.58 -20.70 21.70
C GLY A 270 11.25 -19.96 21.78
N VAL A 271 11.17 -18.98 22.69
CA VAL A 271 9.95 -18.21 22.95
C VAL A 271 9.95 -16.93 22.11
N GLN A 272 8.96 -16.77 21.22
CA GLN A 272 8.86 -15.69 20.26
C GLN A 272 7.44 -15.11 20.22
N LYS A 273 7.32 -13.88 19.71
CA LYS A 273 6.06 -13.37 19.18
C LYS A 273 5.85 -13.94 17.77
N GLY A 274 4.64 -14.34 17.44
CA GLY A 274 4.35 -14.92 16.13
C GLY A 274 2.88 -14.85 15.79
N PHE A 275 2.46 -15.74 14.93
CA PHE A 275 1.11 -15.84 14.40
C PHE A 275 0.56 -17.24 14.62
N GLU A 276 -0.76 -17.34 14.70
CA GLU A 276 -1.51 -18.58 14.79
C GLU A 276 -2.55 -18.67 13.67
N ARG A 277 -2.84 -19.89 13.23
CA ARG A 277 -3.89 -20.14 12.23
C ARG A 277 -5.26 -20.00 12.91
N VAL A 278 -6.20 -19.32 12.21
CA VAL A 278 -7.59 -19.06 12.68
C VAL A 278 -8.57 -19.87 11.88
#